data_a3bd0c13e1180417c685bd6c842c6661
#
_entry.id   a3bd0c13e1180417c685bd6c842c6661
#
_cell.length_a   1.000
_cell.length_b   1.000
_cell.length_c   1.000
_cell.angle_alpha   90.00
_cell.angle_beta   90.00
_cell.angle_gamma   90.00
#
_symmetry.space_group_name_H-M   'P 1'
#
loop_
_entity.id
_entity.type
_entity.pdbx_description
1 polymer ?
#
loop_
_entity_poly.entity_id
_entity_poly.type
_entity_poly.pdbx_seq_one_letter_code
_entity_poly.pdbx_strand_id
1 'polypeptide(L)'
;MRADWQESDPPLTLCSSGCPHTANLYTNDIFSKNPFCESNLRLFNHIEKRLIEHYKYKDIFVEPINDNSTEYLVYSPLRGGCFIIGSDVKKDLDNYIINGVLPKNDILCSHLNQWAHQLPSVVRHYDIDTYNTCVILLTQQCNLQCSYCYAKASRSNQTVTKENIKLVVDRILANRPSSKKTFSFIGGGEPTIDWNLLTWSIEYIRTNQKNDNVIISVTTNGTLLNEERIVWLKQNNVDVGLSYDILPEIQNKVRAYRNGEGTYKTIDQTIKLLHKHNLYFRIRATISGDSVDYMPQMIEFIRDQYPFIKHVQLEPVQDKEQNVKSYYDRFVNNFVKAHRIGKLCGIDVYNMITHSIGTLKSQFCRGEFCLTPEGSIVACQRFSSINDALFPKFKYGQIVDGNIKIDDEAYKKVNTLFSHKLSNCESCFAQYNCAGLCTAIRSDLPESQVLEYCHFTRNLIKQMILQINNN
;
A
#
# COMPACT_ATOMS: atom_id res chain seq x y z
N MET A 1 -18.84 28.09 23.03
CA MET A 1 -20.15 27.89 22.38
C MET A 1 -19.93 27.94 20.89
N ARG A 2 -20.10 26.83 20.18
CA ARG A 2 -20.15 26.84 18.71
C ARG A 2 -21.48 27.43 18.34
N ALA A 3 -21.49 28.46 17.49
CA ALA A 3 -22.70 29.05 17.00
C ALA A 3 -23.53 27.99 16.28
N ASP A 4 -24.84 27.99 16.48
CA ASP A 4 -25.97 27.23 15.95
C ASP A 4 -25.82 26.42 14.64
N TRP A 5 -24.79 25.59 14.54
CA TRP A 5 -24.60 24.67 13.43
C TRP A 5 -24.94 23.26 13.93
N GLN A 6 -25.94 22.66 13.35
CA GLN A 6 -26.24 21.25 13.59
C GLN A 6 -25.28 20.38 12.81
N GLU A 7 -24.79 19.27 13.39
CA GLU A 7 -23.90 18.28 12.77
C GLU A 7 -24.42 17.68 11.44
N SER A 8 -25.66 17.98 11.07
CA SER A 8 -26.36 17.50 9.89
C SER A 8 -26.18 18.39 8.63
N ASP A 9 -25.47 19.54 8.72
CA ASP A 9 -25.30 20.43 7.57
C ASP A 9 -24.18 19.93 6.66
N PRO A 10 -24.46 19.44 5.44
CA PRO A 10 -23.49 18.85 4.52
C PRO A 10 -22.24 19.72 4.23
N PRO A 11 -22.31 21.06 4.23
CA PRO A 11 -21.15 21.89 3.96
C PRO A 11 -20.12 21.99 5.08
N LEU A 12 -20.45 21.56 6.31
CA LEU A 12 -19.51 21.61 7.45
C LEU A 12 -18.30 20.70 7.23
N THR A 13 -18.45 19.60 6.49
CA THR A 13 -17.36 18.69 6.14
C THR A 13 -16.34 19.31 5.19
N LEU A 14 -16.77 20.23 4.34
CA LEU A 14 -15.90 20.93 3.38
C LEU A 14 -15.31 22.23 3.94
N CYS A 15 -16.07 22.96 4.77
CA CYS A 15 -15.70 24.28 5.27
C CYS A 15 -15.03 24.28 6.66
N SER A 16 -15.11 23.18 7.42
CA SER A 16 -14.58 23.08 8.79
C SER A 16 -14.98 24.27 9.68
N SER A 17 -16.20 24.79 9.52
CA SER A 17 -16.77 25.93 10.28
C SER A 17 -16.15 27.31 9.95
N GLY A 18 -15.39 27.43 8.88
CA GLY A 18 -14.76 28.69 8.46
C GLY A 18 -13.44 29.00 9.16
N CYS A 19 -12.83 30.13 8.80
CA CYS A 19 -11.56 30.55 9.36
C CYS A 19 -11.80 31.47 10.58
N PRO A 20 -11.35 31.10 11.79
CA PRO A 20 -11.48 31.96 12.98
C PRO A 20 -10.82 33.33 12.82
N HIS A 21 -9.71 33.40 12.06
CA HIS A 21 -9.04 34.65 11.77
C HIS A 21 -9.93 35.61 10.94
N THR A 22 -10.60 35.09 9.92
CA THR A 22 -11.53 35.88 9.11
C THR A 22 -12.74 36.33 9.94
N ALA A 23 -13.28 35.45 10.78
CA ALA A 23 -14.35 35.82 11.71
C ALA A 23 -13.91 36.98 12.61
N ASN A 24 -12.74 36.88 13.23
CA ASN A 24 -12.19 37.92 14.09
C ASN A 24 -11.95 39.25 13.38
N LEU A 25 -11.41 39.23 12.17
CA LEU A 25 -11.15 40.45 11.38
C LEU A 25 -12.42 41.26 11.07
N TYR A 26 -13.56 40.60 10.85
CA TYR A 26 -14.79 41.28 10.44
C TYR A 26 -15.82 41.47 11.56
N THR A 27 -15.77 40.66 12.61
CA THR A 27 -16.75 40.73 13.71
C THR A 27 -16.12 40.98 15.08
N ASN A 28 -14.79 41.00 15.14
CA ASN A 28 -13.99 41.11 16.37
C ASN A 28 -14.28 39.97 17.38
N ASP A 29 -14.75 38.84 16.89
CA ASP A 29 -15.03 37.66 17.69
C ASP A 29 -14.65 36.38 16.89
N ILE A 30 -13.69 35.60 17.40
CA ILE A 30 -13.22 34.34 16.77
C ILE A 30 -14.26 33.25 16.80
N PHE A 31 -15.29 33.36 17.63
CA PHE A 31 -16.39 32.40 17.76
C PHE A 31 -17.61 32.78 16.93
N SER A 32 -17.63 33.97 16.33
CA SER A 32 -18.72 34.39 15.48
C SER A 32 -18.71 33.69 14.13
N LYS A 33 -19.86 33.70 13.46
CA LYS A 33 -20.01 33.15 12.11
C LYS A 33 -19.16 33.95 11.12
N ASN A 34 -18.31 33.25 10.34
CA ASN A 34 -17.52 33.88 9.29
C ASN A 34 -18.46 34.61 8.31
N PRO A 35 -18.28 35.93 8.04
CA PRO A 35 -19.17 36.72 7.17
C PRO A 35 -19.25 36.19 5.73
N PHE A 36 -18.26 35.39 5.29
CA PHE A 36 -18.28 34.75 3.99
C PHE A 36 -18.90 33.35 3.99
N CYS A 37 -19.43 32.88 5.11
CA CYS A 37 -20.01 31.54 5.22
C CYS A 37 -21.11 31.29 4.18
N GLU A 38 -22.00 32.24 3.96
CA GLU A 38 -23.07 32.07 2.97
C GLU A 38 -22.55 32.00 1.53
N SER A 39 -21.57 32.84 1.20
CA SER A 39 -20.92 32.82 -0.12
C SER A 39 -20.11 31.55 -0.33
N ASN A 40 -19.40 31.08 0.70
CA ASN A 40 -18.68 29.81 0.66
C ASN A 40 -19.64 28.64 0.52
N LEU A 41 -20.77 28.65 1.25
CA LEU A 41 -21.83 27.66 1.13
C LEU A 41 -22.39 27.57 -0.29
N ARG A 42 -22.69 28.72 -0.90
CA ARG A 42 -23.18 28.77 -2.31
C ARG A 42 -22.11 28.22 -3.27
N LEU A 43 -20.83 28.53 -3.03
CA LEU A 43 -19.71 28.03 -3.83
C LEU A 43 -19.58 26.51 -3.68
N PHE A 44 -19.61 25.99 -2.45
CA PHE A 44 -19.53 24.55 -2.19
C PHE A 44 -20.71 23.78 -2.81
N ASN A 45 -21.93 24.28 -2.67
CA ASN A 45 -23.11 23.68 -3.29
C ASN A 45 -23.02 23.70 -4.82
N HIS A 46 -22.44 24.75 -5.40
CA HIS A 46 -22.19 24.81 -6.84
C HIS A 46 -21.14 23.79 -7.27
N ILE A 47 -20.03 23.69 -6.55
CA ILE A 47 -18.96 22.72 -6.82
C ILE A 47 -19.51 21.30 -6.69
N GLU A 48 -20.26 21.01 -5.63
CA GLU A 48 -20.90 19.72 -5.39
C GLU A 48 -21.79 19.32 -6.57
N LYS A 49 -22.71 20.22 -6.98
CA LYS A 49 -23.58 19.99 -8.13
C LYS A 49 -22.78 19.72 -9.41
N ARG A 50 -21.70 20.46 -9.64
CA ARG A 50 -20.84 20.27 -10.82
C ARG A 50 -20.07 18.93 -10.77
N LEU A 51 -19.63 18.50 -9.60
CA LEU A 51 -18.97 17.21 -9.41
C LEU A 51 -19.95 16.06 -9.65
N ILE A 52 -21.15 16.12 -9.08
CA ILE A 52 -22.21 15.13 -9.31
C ILE A 52 -22.50 15.00 -10.81
N GLU A 53 -22.73 16.13 -11.50
CA GLU A 53 -23.01 16.15 -12.93
C GLU A 53 -21.85 15.61 -13.77
N HIS A 54 -20.61 15.97 -13.43
CA HIS A 54 -19.42 15.53 -14.15
C HIS A 54 -19.22 14.01 -14.09
N TYR A 55 -19.49 13.38 -12.94
CA TYR A 55 -19.27 11.95 -12.74
C TYR A 55 -20.53 11.09 -12.95
N LYS A 56 -21.66 11.67 -13.30
CA LYS A 56 -22.97 11.00 -13.37
C LYS A 56 -22.94 9.65 -14.10
N TYR A 57 -22.18 9.56 -15.20
CA TYR A 57 -22.06 8.36 -16.01
C TYR A 57 -20.64 7.79 -16.12
N LYS A 58 -19.62 8.58 -15.77
CA LYS A 58 -18.21 8.26 -16.03
C LYS A 58 -17.60 7.26 -15.07
N ASP A 59 -18.25 6.98 -13.94
CA ASP A 59 -17.75 6.14 -12.87
C ASP A 59 -18.53 4.81 -12.78
N ILE A 60 -19.17 4.39 -13.86
CA ILE A 60 -19.92 3.14 -13.91
C ILE A 60 -19.19 2.18 -14.84
N PHE A 61 -18.68 1.11 -14.30
CA PHE A 61 -17.96 0.06 -15.03
C PHE A 61 -18.76 -1.23 -15.02
N VAL A 62 -18.76 -1.92 -16.17
CA VAL A 62 -19.49 -3.17 -16.36
C VAL A 62 -18.51 -4.23 -16.84
N GLU A 63 -18.20 -5.18 -15.98
CA GLU A 63 -17.22 -6.25 -16.23
C GLU A 63 -17.88 -7.62 -16.18
N PRO A 64 -17.64 -8.52 -17.12
CA PRO A 64 -18.14 -9.89 -17.01
C PRO A 64 -17.53 -10.56 -15.77
N ILE A 65 -18.32 -11.37 -15.05
CA ILE A 65 -17.84 -12.09 -13.86
C ILE A 65 -16.72 -13.05 -14.23
N ASN A 66 -16.90 -13.77 -15.34
CA ASN A 66 -15.87 -14.62 -15.96
C ASN A 66 -16.03 -14.60 -17.49
N ASP A 67 -15.11 -15.23 -18.22
CA ASP A 67 -15.02 -15.15 -19.69
C ASP A 67 -16.28 -15.64 -20.43
N ASN A 68 -17.07 -16.52 -19.82
CA ASN A 68 -18.29 -17.09 -20.41
C ASN A 68 -19.56 -16.73 -19.63
N SER A 69 -19.50 -15.70 -18.80
CA SER A 69 -20.60 -15.34 -17.92
C SER A 69 -21.72 -14.62 -18.65
N THR A 70 -22.97 -14.99 -18.31
CA THR A 70 -24.16 -14.20 -18.60
C THR A 70 -24.43 -13.16 -17.51
N GLU A 71 -23.56 -13.07 -16.49
CA GLU A 71 -23.65 -12.16 -15.38
C GLU A 71 -22.49 -11.16 -15.41
N TYR A 72 -22.78 -9.92 -15.02
CA TYR A 72 -21.86 -8.79 -15.06
C TYR A 72 -21.80 -8.11 -13.71
N LEU A 73 -20.58 -7.84 -13.25
CA LEU A 73 -20.32 -6.91 -12.14
C LEU A 73 -20.50 -5.48 -12.63
N VAL A 74 -21.42 -4.75 -12.02
CA VAL A 74 -21.52 -3.29 -12.15
C VAL A 74 -20.81 -2.67 -10.95
N TYR A 75 -19.85 -1.80 -11.19
CA TYR A 75 -19.02 -1.22 -10.16
C TYR A 75 -18.81 0.26 -10.35
N SER A 76 -19.03 1.04 -9.28
CA SER A 76 -18.76 2.46 -9.22
C SER A 76 -17.74 2.75 -8.12
N PRO A 77 -16.45 2.82 -8.43
CA PRO A 77 -15.40 3.01 -7.42
C PRO A 77 -15.55 4.32 -6.65
N LEU A 78 -15.89 5.43 -7.30
CA LEU A 78 -16.03 6.73 -6.64
C LEU A 78 -17.26 6.80 -5.71
N ARG A 79 -18.28 5.97 -5.95
CA ARG A 79 -19.46 5.88 -5.10
C ARG A 79 -19.45 4.69 -4.15
N GLY A 80 -18.40 3.86 -4.23
CA GLY A 80 -18.19 2.72 -3.34
C GLY A 80 -19.24 1.62 -3.48
N GLY A 81 -19.98 1.58 -4.61
CA GLY A 81 -21.05 0.64 -4.84
C GLY A 81 -20.74 -0.40 -5.89
N CYS A 82 -21.30 -1.60 -5.72
CA CYS A 82 -21.26 -2.65 -6.73
C CYS A 82 -22.49 -3.58 -6.60
N PHE A 83 -22.90 -4.15 -7.71
CA PHE A 83 -23.97 -5.16 -7.79
C PHE A 83 -23.78 -6.04 -9.03
N ILE A 84 -24.56 -7.11 -9.13
CA ILE A 84 -24.51 -8.05 -10.26
C ILE A 84 -25.79 -7.94 -11.06
N ILE A 85 -25.65 -7.96 -12.39
CA ILE A 85 -26.78 -7.98 -13.34
C ILE A 85 -26.65 -9.13 -14.34
N GLY A 86 -27.76 -9.60 -14.88
CA GLY A 86 -27.80 -10.52 -16.01
C GLY A 86 -27.60 -9.81 -17.36
N SER A 87 -27.37 -10.59 -18.40
CA SER A 87 -27.17 -10.10 -19.78
C SER A 87 -28.41 -9.40 -20.38
N ASP A 88 -29.58 -9.71 -19.88
CA ASP A 88 -30.85 -9.10 -20.26
C ASP A 88 -30.91 -7.62 -19.81
N VAL A 89 -30.42 -7.33 -18.60
CA VAL A 89 -30.41 -5.97 -18.02
C VAL A 89 -29.22 -5.14 -18.53
N LYS A 90 -28.14 -5.81 -18.96
CA LYS A 90 -26.92 -5.15 -19.42
C LYS A 90 -27.18 -4.16 -20.56
N LYS A 91 -28.03 -4.50 -21.52
CA LYS A 91 -28.36 -3.61 -22.67
C LYS A 91 -29.01 -2.30 -22.23
N ASP A 92 -29.87 -2.36 -21.23
CA ASP A 92 -30.52 -1.18 -20.67
C ASP A 92 -29.50 -0.31 -19.93
N LEU A 93 -28.57 -0.93 -19.20
CA LEU A 93 -27.47 -0.24 -18.53
C LEU A 93 -26.51 0.42 -19.52
N ASP A 94 -26.11 -0.27 -20.58
CA ASP A 94 -25.26 0.30 -21.65
C ASP A 94 -25.93 1.54 -22.28
N ASN A 95 -27.23 1.49 -22.53
CA ASN A 95 -27.99 2.61 -23.06
C ASN A 95 -28.07 3.81 -22.07
N TYR A 96 -28.15 3.51 -20.77
CA TYR A 96 -28.07 4.53 -19.73
C TYR A 96 -26.69 5.21 -19.71
N ILE A 97 -25.62 4.44 -19.75
CA ILE A 97 -24.24 4.96 -19.70
C ILE A 97 -23.94 5.84 -20.93
N ILE A 98 -24.38 5.41 -22.13
CA ILE A 98 -24.07 6.07 -23.40
C ILE A 98 -25.01 7.25 -23.67
N ASN A 99 -26.31 7.06 -23.48
CA ASN A 99 -27.34 7.98 -23.95
C ASN A 99 -28.12 8.66 -22.80
N GLY A 100 -27.88 8.29 -21.56
CA GLY A 100 -28.57 8.82 -20.38
C GLY A 100 -30.05 8.38 -20.26
N VAL A 101 -30.46 7.34 -21.01
CA VAL A 101 -31.83 6.82 -20.97
C VAL A 101 -31.98 5.90 -19.77
N LEU A 102 -32.92 6.25 -18.87
CA LEU A 102 -33.19 5.46 -17.68
C LEU A 102 -33.62 4.02 -18.04
N PRO A 103 -33.05 2.99 -17.36
CA PRO A 103 -33.44 1.61 -17.56
C PRO A 103 -34.90 1.37 -17.20
N LYS A 104 -35.50 0.32 -17.79
CA LYS A 104 -36.87 -0.10 -17.46
C LYS A 104 -36.93 -0.92 -16.15
N ASN A 105 -35.79 -1.48 -15.71
CA ASN A 105 -35.71 -2.26 -14.48
C ASN A 105 -35.70 -1.35 -13.27
N ASP A 106 -36.71 -1.43 -12.42
CA ASP A 106 -36.90 -0.55 -11.25
C ASP A 106 -35.77 -0.66 -10.22
N ILE A 107 -35.21 -1.85 -10.00
CA ILE A 107 -34.10 -2.08 -9.06
C ILE A 107 -32.83 -1.39 -9.58
N LEU A 108 -32.53 -1.60 -10.86
CA LEU A 108 -31.38 -0.96 -11.51
C LEU A 108 -31.56 0.59 -11.50
N CYS A 109 -32.76 1.06 -11.83
CA CYS A 109 -33.10 2.49 -11.76
C CYS A 109 -32.86 3.09 -10.37
N SER A 110 -33.25 2.39 -9.32
CA SER A 110 -33.07 2.83 -7.94
C SER A 110 -31.58 2.97 -7.61
N HIS A 111 -30.76 1.96 -7.91
CA HIS A 111 -29.30 2.04 -7.67
C HIS A 111 -28.62 3.17 -8.48
N LEU A 112 -28.96 3.30 -9.75
CA LEU A 112 -28.39 4.34 -10.60
C LEU A 112 -28.81 5.74 -10.17
N ASN A 113 -30.06 5.93 -9.73
CA ASN A 113 -30.53 7.19 -9.17
C ASN A 113 -29.83 7.54 -7.87
N GLN A 114 -29.62 6.57 -6.98
CA GLN A 114 -28.85 6.78 -5.75
C GLN A 114 -27.43 7.25 -6.10
N TRP A 115 -26.76 6.57 -7.02
CA TRP A 115 -25.41 6.95 -7.44
C TRP A 115 -25.37 8.31 -8.15
N ALA A 116 -26.36 8.62 -8.99
CA ALA A 116 -26.43 9.87 -9.71
C ALA A 116 -26.52 11.12 -8.81
N HIS A 117 -26.99 10.95 -7.56
CA HIS A 117 -27.13 12.03 -6.58
C HIS A 117 -26.10 11.94 -5.43
N GLN A 118 -25.20 10.96 -5.47
CA GLN A 118 -24.15 10.78 -4.46
C GLN A 118 -22.88 11.51 -4.88
N LEU A 119 -22.28 12.26 -3.95
CA LEU A 119 -20.95 12.84 -4.15
C LEU A 119 -19.90 11.75 -4.39
N PRO A 120 -19.00 11.97 -5.37
CA PRO A 120 -17.90 11.06 -5.57
C PRO A 120 -16.94 11.11 -4.38
N SER A 121 -16.45 9.96 -3.98
CA SER A 121 -15.43 9.85 -2.92
C SER A 121 -14.13 10.54 -3.33
N VAL A 122 -13.43 11.08 -2.35
CA VAL A 122 -12.17 11.79 -2.57
C VAL A 122 -11.08 10.80 -2.99
N VAL A 123 -10.49 11.04 -4.15
CA VAL A 123 -9.30 10.34 -4.62
C VAL A 123 -8.07 10.91 -3.94
N ARG A 124 -7.27 10.08 -3.30
CA ARG A 124 -6.00 10.52 -2.71
C ARG A 124 -5.02 10.94 -3.79
N HIS A 125 -4.61 12.20 -3.73
CA HIS A 125 -3.48 12.73 -4.47
C HIS A 125 -2.26 12.75 -3.56
N TYR A 126 -1.12 12.32 -4.08
CA TYR A 126 0.13 12.38 -3.35
C TYR A 126 0.87 13.65 -3.72
N ASP A 127 1.09 14.49 -2.73
CA ASP A 127 1.99 15.64 -2.84
C ASP A 127 3.43 15.15 -2.71
N ILE A 128 4.19 15.38 -3.74
CA ILE A 128 5.53 14.83 -3.94
C ILE A 128 6.55 15.45 -2.98
N ASP A 129 6.35 16.70 -2.60
CA ASP A 129 7.30 17.45 -1.75
C ASP A 129 7.19 17.11 -0.26
N THR A 130 6.30 16.18 0.11
CA THR A 130 6.01 15.89 1.51
C THR A 130 6.29 14.44 1.89
N TYR A 131 7.58 14.08 1.98
CA TYR A 131 7.95 12.79 2.53
C TYR A 131 7.72 12.77 4.06
N ASN A 132 6.72 12.01 4.47
CA ASN A 132 6.49 11.67 5.87
C ASN A 132 6.93 10.23 6.18
N THR A 133 7.37 9.50 5.15
CA THR A 133 7.85 8.13 5.24
C THR A 133 9.28 8.07 4.74
N CYS A 134 10.16 7.51 5.56
CA CYS A 134 11.55 7.25 5.24
C CYS A 134 11.84 5.76 5.33
N VAL A 135 12.51 5.23 4.32
CA VAL A 135 13.07 3.87 4.35
C VAL A 135 14.56 3.99 4.58
N ILE A 136 15.09 3.23 5.52
CA ILE A 136 16.52 3.18 5.82
C ILE A 136 17.01 1.75 5.59
N LEU A 137 17.89 1.59 4.63
CA LEU A 137 18.57 0.33 4.36
C LEU A 137 19.87 0.32 5.14
N LEU A 138 19.89 -0.35 6.29
CA LEU A 138 21.05 -0.36 7.16
C LEU A 138 22.26 -1.04 6.51
N THR A 139 22.01 -2.16 5.84
CA THR A 139 23.05 -2.95 5.18
C THR A 139 22.47 -3.75 4.02
N GLN A 140 23.32 -4.16 3.11
CA GLN A 140 22.97 -5.13 2.07
C GLN A 140 23.39 -6.57 2.44
N GLN A 141 24.06 -6.76 3.57
CA GLN A 141 24.41 -8.10 4.07
C GLN A 141 23.14 -8.83 4.54
N CYS A 142 23.11 -10.14 4.30
CA CYS A 142 22.03 -11.01 4.78
C CYS A 142 22.60 -12.37 5.14
N ASN A 143 22.12 -12.98 6.19
CA ASN A 143 22.49 -14.32 6.62
C ASN A 143 21.73 -15.43 5.87
N LEU A 144 20.71 -15.07 5.08
CA LEU A 144 19.96 -16.01 4.24
C LEU A 144 20.32 -15.89 2.76
N GLN A 145 19.94 -16.93 1.98
CA GLN A 145 20.07 -16.97 0.53
C GLN A 145 18.74 -17.30 -0.15
N CYS A 146 17.67 -16.57 0.19
CA CYS A 146 16.34 -16.82 -0.36
C CYS A 146 16.38 -16.92 -1.88
N SER A 147 15.71 -17.95 -2.45
CA SER A 147 15.78 -18.25 -3.89
C SER A 147 15.22 -17.12 -4.77
N TYR A 148 14.16 -16.45 -4.31
CA TYR A 148 13.48 -15.37 -5.02
C TYR A 148 13.94 -13.96 -4.62
N CYS A 149 15.06 -13.81 -3.89
CA CYS A 149 15.48 -12.51 -3.39
C CYS A 149 15.91 -11.57 -4.51
N TYR A 150 15.16 -10.50 -4.73
CA TYR A 150 15.47 -9.48 -5.74
C TYR A 150 16.82 -8.79 -5.52
N ALA A 151 17.28 -8.66 -4.26
CA ALA A 151 18.54 -8.03 -3.93
C ALA A 151 19.75 -8.97 -4.02
N LYS A 152 19.56 -10.27 -4.31
CA LYS A 152 20.64 -11.28 -4.24
C LYS A 152 21.81 -10.98 -5.17
N ALA A 153 21.49 -10.58 -6.42
CA ALA A 153 22.51 -10.36 -7.46
C ALA A 153 23.27 -9.04 -7.29
N SER A 154 22.66 -8.06 -6.61
CA SER A 154 23.20 -6.70 -6.47
C SER A 154 23.77 -6.39 -5.08
N ARG A 155 23.78 -7.37 -4.17
CA ARG A 155 24.27 -7.17 -2.79
C ARG A 155 25.72 -6.76 -2.73
N SER A 156 25.98 -5.76 -1.90
CA SER A 156 27.31 -5.35 -1.47
C SER A 156 27.50 -5.68 0.02
N ASN A 157 28.70 -5.43 0.54
CA ASN A 157 28.98 -5.51 1.98
C ASN A 157 28.85 -4.15 2.69
N GLN A 158 28.23 -3.19 2.02
CA GLN A 158 28.11 -1.83 2.53
C GLN A 158 27.10 -1.78 3.69
N THR A 159 27.40 -0.90 4.65
CA THR A 159 26.56 -0.55 5.79
C THR A 159 26.48 0.96 5.86
N VAL A 160 25.29 1.51 6.13
CA VAL A 160 25.07 2.94 6.23
C VAL A 160 25.79 3.50 7.48
N THR A 161 26.29 4.72 7.40
CA THR A 161 26.93 5.38 8.55
C THR A 161 25.91 6.05 9.46
N LYS A 162 26.26 6.21 10.74
CA LYS A 162 25.42 6.92 11.72
C LYS A 162 25.19 8.38 11.31
N GLU A 163 26.19 9.01 10.71
CA GLU A 163 26.14 10.38 10.21
C GLU A 163 25.06 10.52 9.12
N ASN A 164 25.02 9.59 8.16
CA ASN A 164 24.05 9.57 7.09
C ASN A 164 22.62 9.34 7.65
N ILE A 165 22.47 8.44 8.63
CA ILE A 165 21.18 8.22 9.31
C ILE A 165 20.71 9.49 10.00
N LYS A 166 21.58 10.19 10.76
CA LYS A 166 21.25 11.46 11.43
C LYS A 166 20.70 12.47 10.43
N LEU A 167 21.43 12.74 9.36
CA LEU A 167 21.03 13.72 8.34
C LEU A 167 19.63 13.45 7.79
N VAL A 168 19.34 12.17 7.47
CA VAL A 168 18.05 11.79 6.92
C VAL A 168 16.94 11.86 7.97
N VAL A 169 17.17 11.37 9.18
CA VAL A 169 16.21 11.42 10.29
C VAL A 169 15.85 12.86 10.61
N ASP A 170 16.85 13.73 10.78
CA ASP A 170 16.64 15.14 11.11
C ASP A 170 15.83 15.86 10.02
N ARG A 171 16.14 15.62 8.74
CA ARG A 171 15.37 16.15 7.61
C ARG A 171 13.90 15.72 7.66
N ILE A 172 13.63 14.45 7.89
CA ILE A 172 12.25 13.91 7.93
C ILE A 172 11.49 14.42 9.14
N LEU A 173 12.13 14.49 10.32
CA LEU A 173 11.51 15.00 11.53
C LEU A 173 11.22 16.51 11.45
N ALA A 174 12.08 17.29 10.79
CA ALA A 174 11.87 18.71 10.56
C ALA A 174 10.76 19.02 9.55
N ASN A 175 10.44 18.09 8.64
CA ASN A 175 9.41 18.29 7.64
C ASN A 175 8.01 18.21 8.27
N ARG A 176 7.21 19.30 8.21
CA ARG A 176 5.84 19.36 8.77
C ARG A 176 5.76 18.71 10.17
N PRO A 177 6.27 19.34 11.23
CA PRO A 177 6.48 18.70 12.55
C PRO A 177 5.23 18.06 13.17
N SER A 178 4.03 18.55 12.87
CA SER A 178 2.75 18.01 13.36
C SER A 178 2.24 16.77 12.62
N SER A 179 2.84 16.43 11.48
CA SER A 179 2.38 15.27 10.69
C SER A 179 2.96 13.96 11.21
N LYS A 180 2.17 12.87 11.05
CA LYS A 180 2.62 11.50 11.33
C LYS A 180 3.84 11.14 10.47
N LYS A 181 4.88 10.60 11.10
CA LYS A 181 6.10 10.12 10.45
C LYS A 181 6.21 8.62 10.50
N THR A 182 6.81 8.02 9.49
CA THR A 182 7.09 6.59 9.47
C THR A 182 8.56 6.37 9.09
N PHE A 183 9.29 5.63 9.91
CA PHE A 183 10.61 5.13 9.59
C PHE A 183 10.57 3.62 9.44
N SER A 184 11.03 3.11 8.31
CA SER A 184 11.00 1.68 8.00
C SER A 184 12.41 1.17 7.75
N PHE A 185 12.83 0.19 8.53
CA PHE A 185 14.07 -0.55 8.33
C PHE A 185 13.75 -1.84 7.57
N ILE A 186 13.96 -1.83 6.26
CA ILE A 186 13.56 -2.92 5.36
C ILE A 186 14.40 -2.91 4.08
N GLY A 187 14.58 -4.06 3.46
CA GLY A 187 15.19 -4.20 2.15
C GLY A 187 16.72 -4.31 2.17
N GLY A 188 17.32 -4.41 0.97
CA GLY A 188 18.76 -4.69 0.82
C GLY A 188 19.15 -6.03 1.40
N GLY A 189 19.58 -6.04 2.66
CA GLY A 189 19.92 -7.23 3.43
C GLY A 189 18.97 -7.51 4.60
N GLU A 190 19.52 -8.00 5.70
CA GLU A 190 18.80 -8.26 6.95
C GLU A 190 19.14 -7.16 7.98
N PRO A 191 18.18 -6.32 8.39
CA PRO A 191 18.46 -5.20 9.30
C PRO A 191 19.05 -5.63 10.67
N THR A 192 18.67 -6.81 11.16
CA THR A 192 19.06 -7.30 12.49
C THR A 192 20.50 -7.87 12.54
N ILE A 193 21.21 -7.92 11.41
CA ILE A 193 22.63 -8.30 11.37
C ILE A 193 23.47 -7.30 12.16
N ASP A 194 23.28 -6.01 11.89
CA ASP A 194 23.91 -4.97 12.69
C ASP A 194 22.94 -4.45 13.75
N TRP A 195 22.78 -5.24 14.80
CA TRP A 195 21.86 -4.93 15.89
C TRP A 195 22.19 -3.61 16.59
N ASN A 196 23.47 -3.31 16.77
CA ASN A 196 23.92 -2.10 17.43
C ASN A 196 23.57 -0.85 16.60
N LEU A 197 23.70 -0.92 15.28
CA LEU A 197 23.31 0.18 14.40
C LEU A 197 21.80 0.33 14.35
N LEU A 198 21.04 -0.75 14.30
CA LEU A 198 19.58 -0.73 14.31
C LEU A 198 19.05 -0.08 15.60
N THR A 199 19.50 -0.54 16.76
CA THR A 199 19.04 0.00 18.06
C THR A 199 19.42 1.44 18.21
N TRP A 200 20.66 1.81 17.91
CA TRP A 200 21.11 3.20 17.92
C TRP A 200 20.26 4.10 17.02
N SER A 201 19.89 3.61 15.82
CA SER A 201 19.05 4.38 14.88
C SER A 201 17.65 4.63 15.42
N ILE A 202 17.05 3.60 16.04
CA ILE A 202 15.73 3.69 16.65
C ILE A 202 15.76 4.63 17.86
N GLU A 203 16.74 4.52 18.72
CA GLU A 203 16.95 5.40 19.88
C GLU A 203 17.15 6.84 19.44
N TYR A 204 17.94 7.07 18.38
CA TYR A 204 18.12 8.42 17.82
C TYR A 204 16.80 9.02 17.33
N ILE A 205 15.97 8.25 16.62
CA ILE A 205 14.64 8.69 16.19
C ILE A 205 13.77 9.03 17.41
N ARG A 206 13.68 8.11 18.39
CA ARG A 206 12.87 8.30 19.61
C ARG A 206 13.28 9.50 20.44
N THR A 207 14.58 9.76 20.57
CA THR A 207 15.12 10.90 21.33
C THR A 207 14.84 12.25 20.63
N ASN A 208 14.85 12.26 19.28
CA ASN A 208 14.71 13.52 18.52
C ASN A 208 13.29 13.77 18.00
N GLN A 209 12.35 12.82 18.20
CA GLN A 209 10.94 13.07 17.85
C GLN A 209 10.33 14.13 18.77
N LYS A 210 9.58 15.07 18.19
CA LYS A 210 8.94 16.17 18.94
C LYS A 210 7.56 15.84 19.49
N ASN A 211 6.98 14.74 19.03
CA ASN A 211 5.66 14.24 19.42
C ASN A 211 5.59 12.73 19.22
N ASP A 212 4.58 12.06 19.80
CA ASP A 212 4.39 10.61 19.72
C ASP A 212 3.87 10.10 18.36
N ASN A 213 3.88 10.95 17.34
CA ASN A 213 3.36 10.67 16.01
C ASN A 213 4.39 9.98 15.08
N VAL A 214 5.34 9.24 15.66
CA VAL A 214 6.38 8.53 14.90
C VAL A 214 6.18 7.03 14.99
N ILE A 215 5.90 6.39 13.85
CA ILE A 215 5.88 4.94 13.70
C ILE A 215 7.27 4.48 13.25
N ILE A 216 7.77 3.44 13.90
CA ILE A 216 9.00 2.75 13.50
C ILE A 216 8.65 1.29 13.19
N SER A 217 9.09 0.80 12.04
CA SER A 217 8.89 -0.58 11.63
C SER A 217 10.20 -1.25 11.19
N VAL A 218 10.33 -2.53 11.51
CA VAL A 218 11.44 -3.37 11.07
C VAL A 218 10.87 -4.57 10.32
N THR A 219 11.30 -4.77 9.09
CA THR A 219 11.01 -6.02 8.36
C THR A 219 12.23 -6.91 8.43
N THR A 220 12.10 -8.07 9.04
CA THR A 220 13.19 -9.00 9.31
C THR A 220 12.85 -10.42 8.87
N ASN A 221 13.87 -11.21 8.58
CA ASN A 221 13.73 -12.65 8.42
C ASN A 221 13.57 -13.40 9.77
N GLY A 222 13.73 -12.70 10.89
CA GLY A 222 13.48 -13.19 12.25
C GLY A 222 14.52 -14.14 12.82
N THR A 223 15.48 -14.65 12.03
CA THR A 223 16.41 -15.70 12.47
C THR A 223 17.43 -15.24 13.51
N LEU A 224 17.60 -13.95 13.68
CA LEU A 224 18.52 -13.35 14.63
C LEU A 224 17.81 -12.72 15.84
N LEU A 225 16.48 -12.83 15.92
CA LEU A 225 15.71 -12.35 17.06
C LEU A 225 15.75 -13.38 18.21
N ASN A 226 16.30 -12.97 19.31
CA ASN A 226 16.25 -13.68 20.59
C ASN A 226 15.32 -12.94 21.57
N GLU A 227 15.13 -13.48 22.76
CA GLU A 227 14.23 -12.93 23.76
C GLU A 227 14.59 -11.48 24.14
N GLU A 228 15.88 -11.22 24.37
CA GLU A 228 16.39 -9.87 24.73
C GLU A 228 16.06 -8.83 23.65
N ARG A 229 16.31 -9.17 22.37
CA ARG A 229 16.02 -8.29 21.23
C ARG A 229 14.52 -8.04 21.07
N ILE A 230 13.69 -9.05 21.28
CA ILE A 230 12.23 -8.95 21.22
C ILE A 230 11.70 -8.02 22.32
N VAL A 231 12.19 -8.18 23.55
CA VAL A 231 11.84 -7.29 24.68
C VAL A 231 12.23 -5.85 24.36
N TRP A 232 13.43 -5.64 23.84
CA TRP A 232 13.90 -4.31 23.45
C TRP A 232 13.04 -3.67 22.36
N LEU A 233 12.69 -4.41 21.29
CA LEU A 233 11.79 -3.92 20.23
C LEU A 233 10.43 -3.50 20.78
N LYS A 234 9.87 -4.29 21.72
CA LYS A 234 8.60 -3.96 22.38
C LYS A 234 8.71 -2.68 23.22
N GLN A 235 9.76 -2.54 24.03
CA GLN A 235 9.97 -1.34 24.86
C GLN A 235 10.11 -0.06 24.04
N ASN A 236 10.62 -0.17 22.80
CA ASN A 236 10.78 0.94 21.87
C ASN A 236 9.60 1.10 20.89
N ASN A 237 8.46 0.41 21.11
CA ASN A 237 7.26 0.47 20.27
C ASN A 237 7.57 0.29 18.78
N VAL A 238 8.28 -0.78 18.42
CA VAL A 238 8.66 -1.10 17.05
C VAL A 238 7.70 -2.12 16.46
N ASP A 239 7.10 -1.80 15.31
CA ASP A 239 6.28 -2.71 14.54
C ASP A 239 7.17 -3.74 13.81
N VAL A 240 6.85 -5.02 13.93
CA VAL A 240 7.63 -6.09 13.29
C VAL A 240 6.88 -6.69 12.11
N GLY A 241 7.52 -6.64 10.92
CA GLY A 241 7.14 -7.43 9.76
C GLY A 241 8.02 -8.68 9.69
N LEU A 242 7.46 -9.86 9.96
CA LEU A 242 8.20 -11.11 9.92
C LEU A 242 8.09 -11.75 8.54
N SER A 243 9.23 -11.90 7.86
CA SER A 243 9.33 -12.58 6.57
C SER A 243 9.31 -14.10 6.79
N TYR A 244 8.15 -14.73 6.53
CA TYR A 244 7.91 -16.14 6.79
C TYR A 244 6.99 -16.74 5.74
N ASP A 245 7.45 -17.81 5.05
CA ASP A 245 6.69 -18.47 3.98
C ASP A 245 5.86 -19.68 4.50
N ILE A 246 5.57 -19.64 5.78
CA ILE A 246 4.55 -20.35 6.54
C ILE A 246 4.78 -21.88 6.64
N LEU A 247 4.67 -22.62 5.53
CA LEU A 247 4.80 -24.07 5.58
C LEU A 247 6.26 -24.50 5.76
N PRO A 248 6.55 -25.46 6.67
CA PRO A 248 7.93 -25.88 7.00
C PRO A 248 8.80 -26.22 5.79
N GLU A 249 8.25 -27.00 4.87
CA GLU A 249 8.96 -27.47 3.67
C GLU A 249 9.25 -26.31 2.72
N ILE A 250 8.27 -25.41 2.54
CA ILE A 250 8.43 -24.22 1.70
C ILE A 250 9.43 -23.27 2.33
N GLN A 251 9.29 -22.94 3.61
CA GLN A 251 10.22 -22.06 4.33
C GLN A 251 11.66 -22.56 4.23
N ASN A 252 11.89 -23.83 4.49
CA ASN A 252 13.23 -24.44 4.42
C ASN A 252 13.80 -24.46 3.01
N LYS A 253 12.96 -24.69 1.99
CA LYS A 253 13.36 -24.71 0.58
C LYS A 253 13.75 -23.32 0.08
N VAL A 254 12.90 -22.31 0.34
CA VAL A 254 13.04 -21.00 -0.33
C VAL A 254 13.78 -19.95 0.50
N ARG A 255 13.84 -20.10 1.83
CA ARG A 255 14.53 -19.18 2.76
C ARG A 255 15.60 -19.88 3.58
N ALA A 256 16.47 -20.65 2.92
CA ALA A 256 17.56 -21.34 3.60
C ALA A 256 18.66 -20.36 4.08
N TYR A 257 19.41 -20.79 5.11
CA TYR A 257 20.69 -20.18 5.46
C TYR A 257 21.69 -20.31 4.30
N ARG A 258 22.77 -19.55 4.36
CA ARG A 258 23.84 -19.62 3.35
C ARG A 258 24.54 -20.98 3.29
N ASN A 259 24.54 -21.75 4.37
CA ASN A 259 25.03 -23.11 4.42
C ASN A 259 24.04 -24.17 3.91
N GLY A 260 22.83 -23.75 3.46
CA GLY A 260 21.78 -24.62 2.97
C GLY A 260 20.84 -25.19 4.01
N GLU A 261 21.09 -24.96 5.30
CA GLU A 261 20.18 -25.40 6.37
C GLU A 261 18.84 -24.64 6.33
N GLY A 262 17.77 -25.35 6.71
CA GLY A 262 16.44 -24.78 6.78
C GLY A 262 16.27 -23.84 7.98
N THR A 263 15.41 -22.83 7.81
CA THR A 263 15.19 -21.78 8.82
C THR A 263 13.91 -21.98 9.64
N TYR A 264 13.03 -22.92 9.27
CA TYR A 264 11.73 -23.08 9.91
C TYR A 264 11.79 -23.20 11.45
N LYS A 265 12.66 -24.07 11.97
CA LYS A 265 12.77 -24.29 13.44
C LYS A 265 13.13 -23.01 14.18
N THR A 266 14.04 -22.21 13.64
CA THR A 266 14.43 -20.93 14.23
C THR A 266 13.28 -19.93 14.20
N ILE A 267 12.54 -19.86 13.08
CA ILE A 267 11.40 -18.92 12.94
C ILE A 267 10.23 -19.34 13.83
N ASP A 268 9.95 -20.64 13.97
CA ASP A 268 8.93 -21.14 14.91
C ASP A 268 9.23 -20.69 16.36
N GLN A 269 10.48 -20.78 16.79
CA GLN A 269 10.90 -20.27 18.11
C GLN A 269 10.71 -18.75 18.20
N THR A 270 11.11 -18.01 17.17
CA THR A 270 10.91 -16.55 17.11
C THR A 270 9.45 -16.16 17.22
N ILE A 271 8.55 -16.82 16.48
CA ILE A 271 7.10 -16.58 16.53
C ILE A 271 6.56 -16.80 17.96
N LYS A 272 6.97 -17.89 18.61
CA LYS A 272 6.57 -18.20 19.99
C LYS A 272 7.07 -17.15 20.99
N LEU A 273 8.30 -16.64 20.81
CA LEU A 273 8.85 -15.57 21.64
C LEU A 273 8.12 -14.24 21.41
N LEU A 274 7.84 -13.86 20.17
CA LEU A 274 7.05 -12.66 19.83
C LEU A 274 5.69 -12.69 20.53
N HIS A 275 5.00 -13.83 20.47
CA HIS A 275 3.74 -14.04 21.16
C HIS A 275 3.88 -13.98 22.67
N LYS A 276 4.84 -14.70 23.27
CA LYS A 276 5.13 -14.72 24.71
C LYS A 276 5.28 -13.31 25.29
N HIS A 277 5.95 -12.43 24.55
CA HIS A 277 6.17 -11.05 24.95
C HIS A 277 5.09 -10.07 24.49
N ASN A 278 4.00 -10.54 23.85
CA ASN A 278 2.92 -9.70 23.32
C ASN A 278 3.48 -8.56 22.42
N LEU A 279 4.52 -8.83 21.61
CA LEU A 279 4.98 -7.90 20.59
C LEU A 279 4.10 -8.08 19.36
N TYR A 280 3.48 -6.98 18.90
CA TYR A 280 2.69 -7.03 17.67
C TYR A 280 3.59 -7.29 16.45
N PHE A 281 3.19 -8.25 15.64
CA PHE A 281 3.85 -8.55 14.38
C PHE A 281 2.86 -9.03 13.33
N ARG A 282 3.25 -8.93 12.07
CA ARG A 282 2.52 -9.45 10.92
C ARG A 282 3.41 -10.35 10.09
N ILE A 283 2.81 -11.39 9.52
CA ILE A 283 3.51 -12.29 8.60
C ILE A 283 3.51 -11.70 7.20
N ARG A 284 4.65 -11.79 6.53
CA ARG A 284 4.78 -11.50 5.11
C ARG A 284 5.41 -12.70 4.41
N ALA A 285 4.61 -13.39 3.60
CA ALA A 285 5.03 -14.49 2.75
C ALA A 285 5.18 -14.04 1.29
N THR A 286 6.23 -14.54 0.63
CA THR A 286 6.41 -14.36 -0.81
C THR A 286 5.97 -15.63 -1.52
N ILE A 287 4.93 -15.53 -2.32
CA ILE A 287 4.33 -16.66 -3.02
C ILE A 287 5.01 -16.87 -4.36
N SER A 288 5.75 -17.95 -4.48
CA SER A 288 6.43 -18.38 -5.72
C SER A 288 5.63 -19.46 -6.46
N GLY A 289 6.12 -19.88 -7.62
CA GLY A 289 5.54 -21.00 -8.36
C GLY A 289 5.50 -22.31 -7.56
N ASP A 290 6.44 -22.49 -6.63
CA ASP A 290 6.49 -23.64 -5.73
C ASP A 290 5.44 -23.60 -4.60
N SER A 291 4.94 -22.42 -4.28
CA SER A 291 4.07 -22.21 -3.11
C SER A 291 2.66 -21.73 -3.44
N VAL A 292 2.42 -21.33 -4.69
CA VAL A 292 1.16 -20.69 -5.11
C VAL A 292 -0.08 -21.57 -4.90
N ASP A 293 0.05 -22.88 -4.97
CA ASP A 293 -1.07 -23.80 -4.78
C ASP A 293 -1.35 -24.11 -3.29
N TYR A 294 -0.46 -23.73 -2.42
CA TYR A 294 -0.54 -24.04 -0.99
C TYR A 294 -1.07 -22.87 -0.14
N MET A 295 -1.48 -21.74 -0.74
CA MET A 295 -1.98 -20.60 0.02
C MET A 295 -3.16 -20.93 0.96
N PRO A 296 -4.17 -21.75 0.57
CA PRO A 296 -5.21 -22.19 1.50
C PRO A 296 -4.64 -22.94 2.71
N GLN A 297 -3.74 -23.91 2.47
CA GLN A 297 -3.10 -24.71 3.52
C GLN A 297 -2.20 -23.84 4.43
N MET A 298 -1.59 -22.79 3.90
CA MET A 298 -0.83 -21.82 4.70
C MET A 298 -1.72 -21.16 5.77
N ILE A 299 -2.94 -20.77 5.41
CA ILE A 299 -3.85 -20.13 6.35
C ILE A 299 -4.42 -21.12 7.36
N GLU A 300 -4.71 -22.35 6.93
CA GLU A 300 -5.09 -23.43 7.83
C GLU A 300 -3.95 -23.75 8.82
N PHE A 301 -2.70 -23.80 8.35
CA PHE A 301 -1.54 -24.00 9.20
C PHE A 301 -1.38 -22.87 10.24
N ILE A 302 -1.56 -21.61 9.85
CA ILE A 302 -1.54 -20.46 10.77
C ILE A 302 -2.67 -20.61 11.82
N ARG A 303 -3.89 -20.92 11.40
CA ARG A 303 -5.03 -21.15 12.29
C ARG A 303 -4.70 -22.22 13.35
N ASP A 304 -4.10 -23.32 12.92
CA ASP A 304 -3.90 -24.49 13.77
C ASP A 304 -2.65 -24.38 14.66
N GLN A 305 -1.55 -23.80 14.16
CA GLN A 305 -0.28 -23.71 14.88
C GLN A 305 -0.09 -22.38 15.61
N TYR A 306 -0.66 -21.28 15.08
CA TYR A 306 -0.45 -19.94 15.58
C TYR A 306 -1.75 -19.12 15.63
N PRO A 307 -2.80 -19.56 16.38
CA PRO A 307 -4.13 -18.94 16.38
C PRO A 307 -4.15 -17.48 16.85
N PHE A 308 -3.07 -17.01 17.41
CA PHE A 308 -2.86 -15.62 17.81
C PHE A 308 -2.45 -14.71 16.66
N ILE A 309 -2.01 -15.23 15.51
CA ILE A 309 -1.66 -14.43 14.32
C ILE A 309 -2.95 -13.98 13.64
N LYS A 310 -3.07 -12.66 13.42
CA LYS A 310 -4.27 -12.03 12.85
C LYS A 310 -4.06 -11.39 11.49
N HIS A 311 -2.81 -11.21 11.05
CA HIS A 311 -2.49 -10.53 9.80
C HIS A 311 -1.45 -11.30 9.00
N VAL A 312 -1.83 -11.75 7.81
CA VAL A 312 -0.98 -12.52 6.89
C VAL A 312 -1.00 -11.85 5.51
N GLN A 313 0.15 -11.35 5.10
CA GLN A 313 0.36 -10.74 3.80
C GLN A 313 0.94 -11.78 2.83
N LEU A 314 0.21 -12.09 1.75
CA LEU A 314 0.62 -13.03 0.71
C LEU A 314 0.96 -12.26 -0.57
N GLU A 315 2.25 -11.99 -0.80
CA GLU A 315 2.70 -11.22 -1.96
C GLU A 315 3.13 -12.11 -3.11
N PRO A 316 2.71 -11.83 -4.36
CA PRO A 316 3.23 -12.56 -5.50
C PRO A 316 4.73 -12.31 -5.67
N VAL A 317 5.46 -13.35 -6.01
CA VAL A 317 6.87 -13.21 -6.35
C VAL A 317 7.02 -12.29 -7.57
N GLN A 318 8.06 -11.46 -7.53
CA GLN A 318 8.40 -10.59 -8.67
C GLN A 318 9.64 -11.18 -9.36
N ASP A 319 9.40 -12.12 -10.24
CA ASP A 319 10.42 -12.88 -10.98
C ASP A 319 10.00 -12.96 -12.45
N LYS A 320 10.89 -12.53 -13.36
CA LYS A 320 10.61 -12.48 -14.81
C LYS A 320 10.30 -13.84 -15.41
N GLU A 321 10.87 -14.91 -14.86
CA GLU A 321 10.65 -16.28 -15.34
C GLU A 321 9.31 -16.85 -14.87
N GLN A 322 8.84 -16.43 -13.66
CA GLN A 322 7.60 -16.91 -13.07
C GLN A 322 6.38 -16.01 -13.36
N ASN A 323 6.62 -14.80 -13.85
CA ASN A 323 5.56 -13.81 -14.11
C ASN A 323 4.81 -14.14 -15.42
N VAL A 324 4.13 -15.27 -15.45
CA VAL A 324 3.35 -15.77 -16.60
C VAL A 324 1.89 -15.96 -16.22
N LYS A 325 1.00 -15.91 -17.21
CA LYS A 325 -0.45 -16.01 -17.03
C LYS A 325 -0.87 -17.19 -16.15
N SER A 326 -0.30 -18.37 -16.36
CA SER A 326 -0.65 -19.58 -15.59
C SER A 326 -0.33 -19.45 -14.10
N TYR A 327 0.76 -18.79 -13.73
CA TYR A 327 1.09 -18.48 -12.34
C TYR A 327 0.08 -17.50 -11.74
N TYR A 328 -0.26 -16.43 -12.47
CA TYR A 328 -1.19 -15.43 -11.99
C TYR A 328 -2.62 -15.96 -11.81
N ASP A 329 -3.09 -16.80 -12.73
CA ASP A 329 -4.41 -17.44 -12.62
C ASP A 329 -4.47 -18.36 -11.38
N ARG A 330 -3.42 -19.15 -11.13
CA ARG A 330 -3.29 -19.96 -9.91
C ARG A 330 -3.25 -19.09 -8.66
N PHE A 331 -2.50 -17.98 -8.70
CA PHE A 331 -2.43 -17.05 -7.58
C PHE A 331 -3.82 -16.50 -7.23
N VAL A 332 -4.56 -15.95 -8.19
CA VAL A 332 -5.91 -15.41 -7.95
C VAL A 332 -6.81 -16.46 -7.32
N ASN A 333 -6.88 -17.66 -7.93
CA ASN A 333 -7.76 -18.72 -7.47
C ASN A 333 -7.45 -19.16 -6.03
N ASN A 334 -6.18 -19.33 -5.69
CA ASN A 334 -5.77 -19.81 -4.37
C ASN A 334 -5.76 -18.70 -3.33
N PHE A 335 -5.46 -17.44 -3.73
CA PHE A 335 -5.57 -16.29 -2.85
C PHE A 335 -7.03 -16.06 -2.39
N VAL A 336 -7.99 -16.14 -3.32
CA VAL A 336 -9.42 -16.01 -3.02
C VAL A 336 -9.89 -17.06 -2.02
N LYS A 337 -9.42 -18.32 -2.17
CA LYS A 337 -9.70 -19.40 -1.21
C LYS A 337 -9.06 -19.13 0.15
N ALA A 338 -7.77 -18.75 0.17
CA ALA A 338 -7.03 -18.43 1.39
C ALA A 338 -7.67 -17.25 2.14
N HIS A 339 -8.07 -16.18 1.43
CA HIS A 339 -8.77 -15.04 2.00
C HIS A 339 -10.11 -15.46 2.64
N ARG A 340 -10.89 -16.33 1.98
CA ARG A 340 -12.16 -16.84 2.52
C ARG A 340 -11.95 -17.67 3.79
N ILE A 341 -10.95 -18.55 3.81
CA ILE A 341 -10.57 -19.32 5.00
C ILE A 341 -10.14 -18.36 6.11
N GLY A 342 -9.29 -17.37 5.80
CA GLY A 342 -8.84 -16.36 6.76
C GLY A 342 -10.02 -15.62 7.40
N LYS A 343 -10.99 -15.17 6.60
CA LYS A 343 -12.18 -14.49 7.10
C LYS A 343 -12.97 -15.35 8.10
N LEU A 344 -13.14 -16.64 7.80
CA LEU A 344 -13.83 -17.58 8.69
C LEU A 344 -13.07 -17.81 10.00
N CYS A 345 -11.75 -17.66 10.00
CA CYS A 345 -10.88 -17.90 11.17
C CYS A 345 -10.49 -16.60 11.90
N GLY A 346 -10.95 -15.43 11.45
CA GLY A 346 -10.57 -14.13 12.01
C GLY A 346 -9.10 -13.76 11.71
N ILE A 347 -8.58 -14.22 10.57
CA ILE A 347 -7.25 -13.88 10.04
C ILE A 347 -7.42 -12.98 8.82
N ASP A 348 -6.87 -11.77 8.88
CA ASP A 348 -6.84 -10.84 7.75
C ASP A 348 -5.76 -11.29 6.76
N VAL A 349 -6.19 -11.81 5.61
CA VAL A 349 -5.33 -12.26 4.52
C VAL A 349 -5.39 -11.24 3.39
N TYR A 350 -4.26 -10.60 3.11
CA TYR A 350 -4.19 -9.50 2.15
C TYR A 350 -2.88 -9.49 1.35
N ASN A 351 -2.81 -8.65 0.34
CA ASN A 351 -1.58 -8.24 -0.34
C ASN A 351 -1.65 -6.74 -0.71
N MET A 352 -0.61 -6.22 -1.33
CA MET A 352 -0.55 -4.80 -1.72
C MET A 352 -1.69 -4.37 -2.65
N ILE A 353 -2.18 -5.28 -3.50
CA ILE A 353 -3.29 -5.01 -4.43
C ILE A 353 -4.61 -4.97 -3.66
N THR A 354 -4.90 -6.01 -2.86
CA THR A 354 -6.18 -6.14 -2.15
C THR A 354 -6.33 -5.14 -1.02
N HIS A 355 -5.24 -4.78 -0.35
CA HIS A 355 -5.22 -3.74 0.68
C HIS A 355 -5.62 -2.35 0.14
N SER A 356 -5.46 -2.13 -1.15
CA SER A 356 -5.82 -0.87 -1.79
C SER A 356 -7.28 -0.78 -2.26
N ILE A 357 -8.08 -1.85 -2.17
CA ILE A 357 -9.47 -1.85 -2.65
C ILE A 357 -10.33 -0.83 -1.91
N GLY A 358 -10.14 -0.68 -0.60
CA GLY A 358 -10.82 0.34 0.21
C GLY A 358 -10.24 1.76 0.11
N THR A 359 -9.22 1.99 -0.74
CA THR A 359 -8.55 3.29 -0.84
C THR A 359 -8.49 3.76 -2.29
N LEU A 360 -9.15 4.86 -2.59
CA LEU A 360 -9.08 5.48 -3.92
C LEU A 360 -7.83 6.37 -4.02
N LYS A 361 -7.03 6.17 -5.04
CA LYS A 361 -5.76 6.89 -5.26
C LYS A 361 -5.51 7.20 -6.73
N SER A 362 -4.82 8.30 -6.98
CA SER A 362 -4.49 8.77 -8.33
C SER A 362 -3.28 8.05 -8.92
N GLN A 363 -2.40 7.50 -8.07
CA GLN A 363 -1.20 6.74 -8.46
C GLN A 363 -0.91 5.62 -7.45
N PHE A 364 -0.26 4.55 -7.88
CA PHE A 364 -0.02 3.36 -7.04
C PHE A 364 0.79 3.69 -5.77
N CYS A 365 1.90 4.39 -5.94
CA CYS A 365 2.70 4.96 -4.84
C CYS A 365 3.33 6.28 -5.30
N ARG A 366 3.77 7.07 -4.33
CA ARG A 366 4.44 8.37 -4.57
C ARG A 366 5.96 8.27 -4.69
N GLY A 367 6.52 7.06 -4.61
CA GLY A 367 7.95 6.87 -4.38
C GLY A 367 8.30 6.95 -2.88
N GLU A 368 9.55 6.66 -2.58
CA GLU A 368 10.09 6.61 -1.23
C GLU A 368 11.20 7.65 -1.06
N PHE A 369 11.39 8.14 0.17
CA PHE A 369 12.66 8.71 0.59
C PHE A 369 13.47 7.59 1.22
N CYS A 370 14.27 6.91 0.39
CA CYS A 370 14.97 5.71 0.78
C CYS A 370 16.47 5.97 0.82
N LEU A 371 17.07 5.87 2.02
CA LEU A 371 18.52 5.97 2.23
C LEU A 371 19.18 4.61 1.98
N THR A 372 20.12 4.56 1.04
CA THR A 372 20.92 3.36 0.78
C THR A 372 22.19 3.33 1.64
N PRO A 373 22.83 2.17 1.82
CA PRO A 373 24.09 2.06 2.55
C PRO A 373 25.20 2.98 2.04
N GLU A 374 25.21 3.26 0.73
CA GLU A 374 26.20 4.12 0.08
C GLU A 374 25.85 5.62 0.19
N GLY A 375 24.81 5.99 0.95
CA GLY A 375 24.39 7.38 1.12
C GLY A 375 23.60 7.96 -0.04
N SER A 376 23.10 7.15 -0.98
CA SER A 376 22.19 7.60 -2.03
C SER A 376 20.76 7.71 -1.53
N ILE A 377 19.99 8.64 -2.12
CA ILE A 377 18.56 8.75 -1.90
C ILE A 377 17.85 8.23 -3.16
N VAL A 378 17.05 7.17 -3.00
CA VAL A 378 16.33 6.51 -4.08
C VAL A 378 14.83 6.48 -3.84
N ALA A 379 14.05 6.43 -4.91
CA ALA A 379 12.60 6.46 -4.85
C ALA A 379 11.95 5.09 -4.67
N CYS A 380 12.74 4.01 -4.65
CA CYS A 380 12.24 2.66 -4.41
C CYS A 380 13.34 1.78 -3.81
N GLN A 381 13.06 1.18 -2.66
CA GLN A 381 13.98 0.25 -1.97
C GLN A 381 14.38 -0.96 -2.82
N ARG A 382 13.59 -1.34 -3.82
CA ARG A 382 13.91 -2.46 -4.71
C ARG A 382 15.17 -2.20 -5.54
N PHE A 383 15.36 -0.95 -5.98
CA PHE A 383 16.51 -0.53 -6.79
C PHE A 383 17.46 0.32 -5.95
N SER A 384 17.96 -0.26 -4.88
CA SER A 384 18.74 0.42 -3.84
C SER A 384 20.24 0.13 -3.91
N SER A 385 20.67 -0.80 -4.74
CA SER A 385 22.07 -1.11 -4.95
C SER A 385 22.63 -0.41 -6.18
N ILE A 386 23.81 0.17 -6.06
CA ILE A 386 24.54 0.75 -7.20
C ILE A 386 24.82 -0.27 -8.30
N ASN A 387 24.81 -1.56 -7.96
CA ASN A 387 25.02 -2.66 -8.91
C ASN A 387 23.74 -3.06 -9.67
N ASP A 388 22.58 -2.46 -9.35
CA ASP A 388 21.32 -2.72 -10.04
C ASP A 388 21.24 -1.86 -11.30
N ALA A 389 20.90 -2.46 -12.44
CA ALA A 389 20.81 -1.77 -13.73
C ALA A 389 19.78 -0.61 -13.73
N LEU A 390 18.72 -0.71 -12.90
CA LEU A 390 17.70 0.31 -12.78
C LEU A 390 17.98 1.34 -11.67
N PHE A 391 19.03 1.17 -10.89
CA PHE A 391 19.38 2.11 -9.83
C PHE A 391 19.47 3.58 -10.31
N PRO A 392 20.14 3.92 -11.43
CA PRO A 392 20.20 5.30 -11.90
C PRO A 392 18.84 5.92 -12.21
N LYS A 393 17.86 5.10 -12.63
CA LYS A 393 16.49 5.54 -12.94
C LYS A 393 15.70 5.96 -11.71
N PHE A 394 16.03 5.40 -10.54
CA PHE A 394 15.32 5.64 -9.28
C PHE A 394 16.10 6.52 -8.30
N LYS A 395 17.36 6.77 -8.55
CA LYS A 395 18.19 7.67 -7.73
C LYS A 395 17.86 9.13 -8.05
N TYR A 396 17.63 9.94 -7.00
CA TYR A 396 17.38 11.36 -7.15
C TYR A 396 18.13 12.24 -6.12
N GLY A 397 18.98 11.64 -5.29
CA GLY A 397 19.79 12.37 -4.34
C GLY A 397 21.00 11.59 -3.86
N GLN A 398 21.89 12.30 -3.18
CA GLN A 398 23.13 11.75 -2.61
C GLN A 398 23.53 12.57 -1.38
N ILE A 399 24.10 11.91 -0.39
CA ILE A 399 24.78 12.58 0.72
C ILE A 399 26.22 12.84 0.29
N VAL A 400 26.61 14.12 0.28
CA VAL A 400 27.95 14.59 -0.11
C VAL A 400 28.38 15.64 0.88
N ASP A 401 29.57 15.53 1.44
CA ASP A 401 30.15 16.47 2.42
C ASP A 401 29.21 16.81 3.57
N GLY A 402 28.56 15.77 4.15
CA GLY A 402 27.63 15.94 5.27
C GLY A 402 26.31 16.62 4.94
N ASN A 403 25.94 16.74 3.66
CA ASN A 403 24.69 17.36 3.21
C ASN A 403 23.91 16.45 2.27
N ILE A 404 22.59 16.46 2.39
CA ILE A 404 21.69 15.79 1.44
C ILE A 404 21.51 16.70 0.24
N LYS A 405 22.09 16.33 -0.89
CA LYS A 405 21.93 17.01 -2.19
C LYS A 405 20.88 16.26 -3.02
N ILE A 406 19.80 16.94 -3.34
CA ILE A 406 18.76 16.44 -4.24
C ILE A 406 19.09 16.96 -5.65
N ASP A 407 19.02 16.08 -6.64
CA ASP A 407 19.08 16.44 -8.05
C ASP A 407 17.66 16.72 -8.52
N ASP A 408 17.34 17.98 -8.75
CA ASP A 408 15.99 18.43 -9.12
C ASP A 408 15.50 17.85 -10.45
N GLU A 409 16.42 17.64 -11.41
CA GLU A 409 16.05 17.03 -12.68
C GLU A 409 15.77 15.54 -12.55
N ALA A 410 16.62 14.81 -11.83
CA ALA A 410 16.39 13.41 -11.52
C ALA A 410 15.10 13.24 -10.71
N TYR A 411 14.86 14.14 -9.76
CA TYR A 411 13.62 14.15 -8.95
C TYR A 411 12.37 14.34 -9.83
N LYS A 412 12.37 15.32 -10.75
CA LYS A 412 11.28 15.52 -11.70
C LYS A 412 11.04 14.30 -12.58
N LYS A 413 12.11 13.67 -13.09
CA LYS A 413 12.02 12.43 -13.89
C LYS A 413 11.40 11.29 -13.10
N VAL A 414 11.83 11.10 -11.85
CA VAL A 414 11.27 10.10 -10.94
C VAL A 414 9.77 10.36 -10.71
N ASN A 415 9.37 11.59 -10.46
CA ASN A 415 7.98 11.96 -10.23
C ASN A 415 7.10 11.68 -11.46
N THR A 416 7.58 12.03 -12.64
CA THR A 416 6.91 11.68 -13.90
C THR A 416 6.77 10.17 -14.06
N LEU A 417 7.79 9.41 -13.69
CA LEU A 417 7.75 7.95 -13.73
C LEU A 417 6.67 7.37 -12.80
N PHE A 418 6.49 7.93 -11.60
CA PHE A 418 5.48 7.46 -10.65
C PHE A 418 4.06 7.91 -11.00
N SER A 419 3.88 9.06 -11.62
CA SER A 419 2.57 9.57 -12.06
C SER A 419 2.10 9.00 -13.41
N HIS A 420 3.02 8.42 -14.19
CA HIS A 420 2.69 7.82 -15.48
C HIS A 420 1.72 6.64 -15.33
N LYS A 421 0.75 6.57 -16.24
CA LYS A 421 -0.22 5.47 -16.35
C LYS A 421 -0.14 4.85 -17.74
N LEU A 422 -0.57 3.60 -17.86
CA LEU A 422 -0.78 2.95 -19.15
C LEU A 422 -1.99 3.59 -19.86
N SER A 423 -2.01 3.57 -21.20
CA SER A 423 -3.05 4.20 -22.01
C SER A 423 -4.47 3.67 -21.73
N ASN A 424 -4.57 2.40 -21.35
CA ASN A 424 -5.85 1.75 -21.01
C ASN A 424 -6.32 1.99 -19.56
N CYS A 425 -5.59 2.74 -18.74
CA CYS A 425 -5.97 2.97 -17.35
C CYS A 425 -7.19 3.86 -17.20
N GLU A 426 -7.43 4.82 -18.10
CA GLU A 426 -8.54 5.78 -18.00
C GLU A 426 -9.92 5.13 -18.10
N SER A 427 -10.03 4.06 -18.90
CA SER A 427 -11.27 3.27 -19.05
C SER A 427 -11.34 2.05 -18.16
N CYS A 428 -10.38 1.86 -17.25
CA CYS A 428 -10.27 0.66 -16.43
C CYS A 428 -11.10 0.80 -15.14
N PHE A 429 -11.93 -0.21 -14.82
CA PHE A 429 -12.70 -0.23 -13.58
C PHE A 429 -11.82 -0.15 -12.32
N ALA A 430 -10.58 -0.65 -12.40
CA ALA A 430 -9.62 -0.64 -11.31
C ALA A 430 -8.75 0.63 -11.25
N GLN A 431 -9.06 1.69 -12.05
CA GLN A 431 -8.21 2.86 -12.21
C GLN A 431 -7.88 3.60 -10.90
N TYR A 432 -8.77 3.55 -9.91
CA TYR A 432 -8.58 4.19 -8.61
C TYR A 432 -8.03 3.24 -7.54
N ASN A 433 -8.23 1.94 -7.68
CA ASN A 433 -7.72 0.92 -6.74
C ASN A 433 -6.29 0.50 -7.09
N CYS A 434 -6.04 0.17 -8.37
CA CYS A 434 -4.72 -0.17 -8.90
C CYS A 434 -3.86 1.08 -9.12
N ALA A 435 -4.47 2.16 -9.66
CA ALA A 435 -3.84 3.45 -9.93
C ALA A 435 -2.53 3.37 -10.76
N GLY A 436 -2.49 2.52 -11.77
CA GLY A 436 -1.41 2.46 -12.77
C GLY A 436 -0.31 1.45 -12.48
N LEU A 437 -0.49 0.49 -11.58
CA LEU A 437 0.47 -0.54 -11.18
C LEU A 437 1.71 -0.01 -10.43
N CYS A 438 2.42 -0.94 -9.80
CA CYS A 438 3.71 -0.64 -9.17
C CYS A 438 4.74 -0.16 -10.20
N THR A 439 5.31 1.02 -9.97
CA THR A 439 6.31 1.63 -10.86
C THR A 439 7.55 0.76 -11.01
N ALA A 440 7.98 0.08 -9.95
CA ALA A 440 9.11 -0.84 -10.00
C ALA A 440 8.83 -2.00 -10.95
N ILE A 441 7.65 -2.61 -10.88
CA ILE A 441 7.24 -3.70 -11.77
C ILE A 441 7.21 -3.22 -13.23
N ARG A 442 6.56 -2.09 -13.50
CA ARG A 442 6.50 -1.52 -14.87
C ARG A 442 7.88 -1.16 -15.43
N SER A 443 8.84 -0.85 -14.58
CA SER A 443 10.19 -0.49 -15.01
C SER A 443 11.10 -1.69 -15.27
N ASP A 444 10.83 -2.82 -14.62
CA ASP A 444 11.68 -4.00 -14.63
C ASP A 444 11.19 -5.09 -15.61
N LEU A 445 9.88 -5.18 -15.83
CA LEU A 445 9.29 -6.20 -16.71
C LEU A 445 9.22 -5.73 -18.17
N PRO A 446 9.34 -6.65 -19.14
CA PRO A 446 8.97 -6.40 -20.54
C PRO A 446 7.48 -6.00 -20.66
N GLU A 447 7.13 -5.23 -21.69
CA GLU A 447 5.76 -4.72 -21.88
C GLU A 447 4.70 -5.82 -21.88
N SER A 448 4.95 -6.95 -22.52
CA SER A 448 4.04 -8.10 -22.53
C SER A 448 3.74 -8.63 -21.12
N GLN A 449 4.77 -8.74 -20.28
CA GLN A 449 4.60 -9.16 -18.88
C GLN A 449 3.95 -8.08 -18.01
N VAL A 450 4.14 -6.80 -18.32
CA VAL A 450 3.40 -5.70 -17.66
C VAL A 450 1.90 -5.82 -17.95
N LEU A 451 1.53 -6.17 -19.18
CA LEU A 451 0.12 -6.39 -19.54
C LEU A 451 -0.47 -7.62 -18.83
N GLU A 452 0.27 -8.70 -18.72
CA GLU A 452 -0.15 -9.88 -17.94
C GLU A 452 -0.32 -9.54 -16.45
N TYR A 453 0.61 -8.76 -15.87
CA TYR A 453 0.48 -8.28 -14.50
C TYR A 453 -0.72 -7.33 -14.32
N CYS A 454 -1.03 -6.52 -15.34
CA CYS A 454 -2.23 -5.70 -15.38
C CYS A 454 -3.51 -6.56 -15.36
N HIS A 455 -3.55 -7.60 -16.18
CA HIS A 455 -4.65 -8.59 -16.20
C HIS A 455 -4.83 -9.28 -14.84
N PHE A 456 -3.74 -9.76 -14.28
CA PHE A 456 -3.71 -10.35 -12.94
C PHE A 456 -4.30 -9.41 -11.88
N THR A 457 -3.83 -8.16 -11.86
CA THR A 457 -4.28 -7.14 -10.89
C THR A 457 -5.77 -6.86 -11.02
N ARG A 458 -6.26 -6.69 -12.25
CA ARG A 458 -7.69 -6.49 -12.53
C ARG A 458 -8.53 -7.68 -12.07
N ASN A 459 -8.09 -8.89 -12.40
CA ASN A 459 -8.81 -10.11 -12.02
C ASN A 459 -8.86 -10.25 -10.49
N LEU A 460 -7.74 -10.05 -9.80
CA LEU A 460 -7.71 -10.12 -8.34
C LEU A 460 -8.65 -9.10 -7.69
N ILE A 461 -8.61 -7.83 -8.13
CA ILE A 461 -9.51 -6.78 -7.63
C ILE A 461 -10.97 -7.18 -7.88
N LYS A 462 -11.31 -7.64 -9.10
CA LYS A 462 -12.67 -8.08 -9.44
C LYS A 462 -13.16 -9.20 -8.52
N GLN A 463 -12.35 -10.23 -8.33
CA GLN A 463 -12.70 -11.36 -7.46
C GLN A 463 -12.90 -10.95 -6.00
N MET A 464 -12.11 -10.01 -5.52
CA MET A 464 -12.27 -9.48 -4.15
C MET A 464 -13.52 -8.62 -4.00
N ILE A 465 -13.87 -7.79 -4.98
CA ILE A 465 -15.13 -7.03 -4.98
C ILE A 465 -16.33 -7.96 -4.97
N LEU A 466 -16.31 -9.04 -5.77
CA LEU A 466 -17.36 -10.06 -5.78
C LEU A 466 -17.52 -10.76 -4.41
N GLN A 467 -16.44 -10.95 -3.65
CA GLN A 467 -16.54 -11.50 -2.30
C GLN A 467 -17.16 -10.54 -1.28
N ILE A 468 -16.99 -9.24 -1.45
CA ILE A 468 -17.61 -8.23 -0.58
C ILE A 468 -19.14 -8.23 -0.77
N ASN A 469 -19.60 -8.41 -2.01
CA ASN A 469 -21.04 -8.42 -2.33
C ASN A 469 -21.80 -9.69 -1.89
N ASN A 470 -21.12 -10.81 -1.74
CA ASN A 470 -21.73 -12.08 -1.36
C ASN A 470 -21.87 -12.27 0.18
N ASN A 471 -21.71 -11.21 0.95
CA ASN A 471 -21.90 -11.14 2.41
C ASN A 471 -22.96 -10.13 2.78
#